data_497ed0c4edb6d7885d80228f1125f41f
#
_entry.id   497ed0c4edb6d7885d80228f1125f41f
#
_cell.length_a   1.000
_cell.length_b   1.000
_cell.length_c   1.000
_cell.angle_alpha   90.00
_cell.angle_beta   90.00
_cell.angle_gamma   90.00
#
_symmetry.space_group_name_H-M   'P 1'
#
loop_
_entity.id
_entity.type
_entity.pdbx_description
1 polymer ?
#
loop_
_entity_poly.entity_id
_entity_poly.type
_entity_poly.pdbx_seq_one_letter_code
_entity_poly.pdbx_strand_id
1 'polypeptide(L)'
;MKVLLLLTLLTLCHTKPYTPINVMDFIKHHDIMQQDVGDYDDDDDDDDEDDDHYDNYDDNFVSDCPEGCRCSKKVLQCSDQGLTKVPKDIPANTLLLDLQNNDITEIKEDDFKGLDNLYALFLLNNQISKIHPKAFRNMNKLKILHLSYNLLTQMPENLPTSIQSLRLHDNKISRLPKGAFRGMHELNVLELSANPIANSGIEAGAFDDMATLYLRIAEARLTAIPKDLPSSLTELHLDYNKIAKVESEDFLRLKSLQRLWLDFNQIKYVENGSFAANTKVREIHLDNNKLKKVPPGLNNLKYLQVLYLHANSITYVGVNDFCPSRTRAKKALYTRISLYANPVKYWEIQPPSFRCVSSHSSVQLGNHRK
;
A
#
# COMPACT_ATOMS: atom_id res chain seq x y z
N MET A 1 20.41 38.24 -14.77
CA MET A 1 19.37 37.47 -15.48
C MET A 1 19.72 36.00 -15.71
N LYS A 2 20.59 35.38 -14.88
CA LYS A 2 20.95 33.95 -14.94
C LYS A 2 20.67 33.18 -13.64
N VAL A 3 20.14 33.82 -12.61
CA VAL A 3 19.84 33.20 -11.29
C VAL A 3 18.36 32.85 -11.16
N LEU A 4 17.48 33.40 -11.97
CA LEU A 4 16.03 33.13 -11.92
C LEU A 4 15.62 31.85 -12.67
N LEU A 5 16.50 31.29 -13.52
CA LEU A 5 16.18 30.07 -14.30
C LEU A 5 16.55 28.76 -13.55
N LEU A 6 17.28 28.84 -12.44
CA LEU A 6 17.65 27.66 -11.64
C LEU A 6 16.63 27.31 -10.53
N LEU A 7 15.73 28.22 -10.20
CA LEU A 7 14.71 28.01 -9.17
C LEU A 7 13.40 27.39 -9.68
N THR A 8 13.21 27.35 -11.00
CA THR A 8 12.03 26.73 -11.62
C THR A 8 12.20 25.26 -11.98
N LEU A 9 13.43 24.71 -11.83
CA LEU A 9 13.75 23.28 -12.12
C LEU A 9 13.74 22.38 -10.87
N LEU A 10 13.48 22.91 -9.69
CA LEU A 10 13.47 22.15 -8.43
C LEU A 10 12.08 21.80 -7.89
N THR A 11 11.02 22.07 -8.65
CA THR A 11 9.63 21.71 -8.31
C THR A 11 9.00 20.75 -9.31
N LEU A 12 9.78 19.98 -10.05
CA LEU A 12 9.30 18.76 -10.65
C LEU A 12 9.23 17.69 -9.56
N CYS A 13 8.21 17.86 -8.72
CA CYS A 13 7.67 16.78 -7.92
C CYS A 13 7.49 15.58 -8.85
N HIS A 14 8.17 14.48 -8.61
CA HIS A 14 7.99 13.22 -9.31
C HIS A 14 6.62 12.66 -8.93
N THR A 15 5.56 13.27 -9.43
CA THR A 15 4.25 12.63 -9.45
C THR A 15 4.41 11.45 -10.40
N LYS A 16 4.47 10.24 -9.85
CA LYS A 16 4.35 9.05 -10.67
C LYS A 16 3.08 9.21 -11.51
N PRO A 17 3.14 8.94 -12.81
CA PRO A 17 1.95 9.09 -13.64
C PRO A 17 0.85 8.20 -13.07
N TYR A 18 -0.33 8.80 -12.89
CA TYR A 18 -1.52 8.06 -12.50
C TYR A 18 -1.76 6.91 -13.49
N THR A 19 -1.96 5.70 -12.97
CA THR A 19 -2.38 4.54 -13.76
C THR A 19 -3.83 4.22 -13.42
N PRO A 20 -4.77 4.38 -14.37
CA PRO A 20 -6.17 4.03 -14.15
C PRO A 20 -6.31 2.58 -13.70
N ILE A 21 -7.25 2.32 -12.80
CA ILE A 21 -7.61 0.96 -12.41
C ILE A 21 -8.41 0.35 -13.55
N ASN A 22 -7.96 -0.78 -14.06
CA ASN A 22 -8.77 -1.58 -14.95
C ASN A 22 -9.84 -2.31 -14.11
N VAL A 23 -11.06 -1.78 -14.15
CA VAL A 23 -12.19 -2.28 -13.36
C VAL A 23 -12.52 -3.73 -13.72
N MET A 24 -12.39 -4.13 -14.98
CA MET A 24 -12.68 -5.51 -15.41
C MET A 24 -11.63 -6.49 -14.87
N ASP A 25 -10.35 -6.12 -14.85
CA ASP A 25 -9.31 -6.93 -14.24
C ASP A 25 -9.50 -7.00 -12.72
N PHE A 26 -9.94 -5.90 -12.10
CA PHE A 26 -10.27 -5.86 -10.69
C PHE A 26 -11.39 -6.82 -10.33
N ILE A 27 -12.49 -6.85 -11.11
CA ILE A 27 -13.62 -7.76 -10.92
C ILE A 27 -13.18 -9.22 -11.00
N LYS A 28 -12.35 -9.58 -12.00
CA LYS A 28 -11.82 -10.94 -12.18
C LYS A 28 -10.97 -11.41 -11.00
N HIS A 29 -10.17 -10.50 -10.40
CA HIS A 29 -9.27 -10.85 -9.29
C HIS A 29 -9.97 -10.94 -7.93
N HIS A 30 -11.16 -10.38 -7.79
CA HIS A 30 -11.89 -10.30 -6.52
C HIS A 30 -13.18 -11.13 -6.50
N ASP A 31 -13.42 -11.96 -7.52
CA ASP A 31 -14.60 -12.83 -7.65
C ASP A 31 -15.94 -12.13 -7.31
N ILE A 32 -16.04 -10.83 -7.61
CA ILE A 32 -17.21 -10.00 -7.26
C ILE A 32 -18.50 -10.55 -7.92
N MET A 33 -18.34 -11.26 -9.04
CA MET A 33 -19.44 -11.85 -9.79
C MET A 33 -19.91 -13.21 -9.23
N GLN A 34 -19.10 -13.87 -8.39
CA GLN A 34 -19.43 -15.20 -7.85
C GLN A 34 -20.23 -15.14 -6.53
N GLN A 35 -20.39 -13.98 -5.91
CA GLN A 35 -21.09 -13.84 -4.63
C GLN A 35 -22.64 -14.00 -4.73
N ASP A 36 -23.20 -14.20 -5.92
CA ASP A 36 -24.64 -14.36 -6.13
C ASP A 36 -25.09 -15.82 -6.39
N VAL A 37 -24.19 -16.80 -6.30
CA VAL A 37 -24.52 -18.23 -6.42
C VAL A 37 -24.47 -18.85 -5.03
N GLY A 38 -25.43 -18.46 -4.21
CA GLY A 38 -25.77 -19.11 -2.95
C GLY A 38 -27.19 -19.60 -3.01
N ASP A 39 -27.39 -20.91 -2.81
CA ASP A 39 -28.60 -21.65 -2.65
C ASP A 39 -29.45 -21.89 -3.93
N TYR A 40 -29.01 -22.82 -4.76
CA TYR A 40 -29.92 -23.77 -5.39
C TYR A 40 -29.47 -25.17 -4.99
N ASP A 41 -30.34 -25.87 -4.24
CA ASP A 41 -30.20 -27.26 -3.89
C ASP A 41 -30.09 -28.10 -5.17
N ASP A 42 -29.10 -28.98 -5.20
CA ASP A 42 -28.94 -30.04 -6.18
C ASP A 42 -30.06 -31.07 -5.94
N ASP A 43 -31.05 -31.08 -6.80
CA ASP A 43 -31.87 -32.30 -7.02
C ASP A 43 -31.57 -32.79 -8.43
N ASP A 44 -30.97 -33.98 -8.46
CA ASP A 44 -30.72 -34.80 -9.64
C ASP A 44 -31.97 -34.98 -10.46
N ASP A 45 -31.85 -34.93 -11.81
CA ASP A 45 -32.36 -35.98 -12.69
C ASP A 45 -31.87 -35.77 -14.14
N ASP A 46 -31.34 -36.87 -14.67
CA ASP A 46 -30.93 -37.06 -16.06
C ASP A 46 -32.05 -36.76 -17.07
N ASP A 47 -31.66 -36.16 -18.23
CA ASP A 47 -31.91 -36.76 -19.53
C ASP A 47 -31.49 -35.81 -20.69
N ASP A 48 -30.91 -36.44 -21.71
CA ASP A 48 -30.43 -35.90 -22.96
C ASP A 48 -31.51 -35.10 -23.75
N GLU A 49 -31.09 -34.02 -24.44
CA GLU A 49 -31.29 -33.82 -25.88
C GLU A 49 -30.77 -32.46 -26.36
N ASP A 50 -30.06 -32.49 -27.49
CA ASP A 50 -29.55 -31.37 -28.25
C ASP A 50 -30.66 -30.34 -28.61
N ASP A 51 -30.45 -29.07 -28.27
CA ASP A 51 -31.07 -27.97 -28.99
C ASP A 51 -30.24 -26.69 -28.87
N ASP A 52 -29.74 -26.20 -30.00
CA ASP A 52 -29.13 -24.89 -30.21
C ASP A 52 -30.13 -23.79 -29.80
N HIS A 53 -30.15 -23.42 -28.53
CA HIS A 53 -30.78 -22.19 -28.07
C HIS A 53 -29.75 -21.10 -27.88
N TYR A 54 -29.69 -20.17 -28.84
CA TYR A 54 -29.21 -18.83 -28.63
C TYR A 54 -29.95 -18.25 -27.43
N ASP A 55 -29.31 -18.24 -26.28
CA ASP A 55 -29.77 -17.54 -25.10
C ASP A 55 -29.94 -16.06 -25.44
N ASN A 56 -31.20 -15.65 -25.61
CA ASN A 56 -31.62 -14.26 -25.53
C ASN A 56 -31.25 -13.77 -24.12
N TYR A 57 -30.06 -13.16 -24.00
CA TYR A 57 -29.73 -12.34 -22.83
C TYR A 57 -30.83 -11.27 -22.73
N ASP A 58 -31.57 -11.33 -21.67
CA ASP A 58 -32.62 -10.39 -21.31
C ASP A 58 -32.00 -8.99 -21.14
N ASP A 59 -32.02 -8.20 -22.19
CA ASP A 59 -31.50 -6.86 -22.35
C ASP A 59 -32.35 -5.81 -21.58
N ASN A 60 -33.21 -6.24 -20.65
CA ASN A 60 -34.15 -5.41 -19.92
C ASN A 60 -33.50 -4.54 -18.79
N PHE A 61 -32.16 -4.43 -18.73
CA PHE A 61 -31.47 -3.63 -17.70
C PHE A 61 -31.06 -2.21 -18.18
N VAL A 62 -31.49 -1.78 -19.36
CA VAL A 62 -30.99 -0.56 -20.02
C VAL A 62 -31.75 0.71 -19.62
N SER A 63 -32.90 0.63 -18.89
CA SER A 63 -33.75 1.82 -18.70
C SER A 63 -33.28 2.82 -17.61
N ASP A 64 -32.42 2.40 -16.66
CA ASP A 64 -32.06 3.24 -15.48
C ASP A 64 -30.58 3.55 -15.35
N CYS A 65 -29.81 3.48 -16.43
CA CYS A 65 -28.38 3.85 -16.39
C CYS A 65 -28.21 5.37 -16.42
N PRO A 66 -27.48 5.97 -15.47
CA PRO A 66 -27.22 7.40 -15.48
C PRO A 66 -26.57 7.87 -16.78
N GLU A 67 -26.94 9.06 -17.26
CA GLU A 67 -26.41 9.62 -18.50
C GLU A 67 -24.87 9.69 -18.49
N GLY A 68 -24.24 9.23 -19.58
CA GLY A 68 -22.80 9.17 -19.73
C GLY A 68 -22.14 7.96 -19.07
N CYS A 69 -22.87 7.15 -18.29
CA CYS A 69 -22.34 5.96 -17.64
C CYS A 69 -22.62 4.70 -18.47
N ARG A 70 -21.94 3.61 -18.13
CA ARG A 70 -22.16 2.27 -18.69
C ARG A 70 -22.56 1.33 -17.57
N CYS A 71 -23.72 0.72 -17.70
CA CYS A 71 -24.23 -0.29 -16.78
C CYS A 71 -24.00 -1.68 -17.36
N SER A 72 -23.38 -2.58 -16.63
CA SER A 72 -23.24 -3.98 -16.99
C SER A 72 -23.46 -4.84 -15.76
N LYS A 73 -24.52 -5.60 -15.72
CA LYS A 73 -24.96 -6.37 -14.56
C LYS A 73 -25.03 -5.45 -13.31
N LYS A 74 -24.20 -5.68 -12.29
CA LYS A 74 -24.15 -4.87 -11.05
C LYS A 74 -22.98 -3.91 -11.01
N VAL A 75 -22.37 -3.61 -12.14
CA VAL A 75 -21.23 -2.70 -12.29
C VAL A 75 -21.67 -1.44 -13.02
N LEU A 76 -21.43 -0.30 -12.39
CA LEU A 76 -21.66 1.02 -12.98
C LEU A 76 -20.33 1.73 -13.23
N GLN A 77 -20.03 2.00 -14.50
CA GLN A 77 -18.83 2.68 -14.96
C GLN A 77 -19.16 4.08 -15.45
N CYS A 78 -18.72 5.09 -14.73
CA CYS A 78 -18.86 6.51 -15.04
C CYS A 78 -17.49 7.22 -15.09
N SER A 79 -16.42 6.48 -15.37
CA SER A 79 -15.07 7.06 -15.48
C SER A 79 -14.94 7.92 -16.73
N ASP A 80 -14.06 8.95 -16.64
CA ASP A 80 -13.69 9.82 -17.77
C ASP A 80 -14.87 10.58 -18.40
N GLN A 81 -15.91 10.92 -17.63
CA GLN A 81 -17.13 11.59 -18.12
C GLN A 81 -17.15 13.09 -17.84
N GLY A 82 -16.12 13.66 -17.17
CA GLY A 82 -16.12 15.07 -16.76
C GLY A 82 -17.20 15.42 -15.72
N LEU A 83 -17.61 14.45 -14.93
CA LEU A 83 -18.63 14.64 -13.90
C LEU A 83 -18.11 15.58 -12.80
N THR A 84 -18.89 16.61 -12.47
CA THR A 84 -18.58 17.56 -11.38
C THR A 84 -19.23 17.18 -10.06
N LYS A 85 -20.09 16.17 -10.05
CA LYS A 85 -20.81 15.61 -8.89
C LYS A 85 -21.19 14.17 -9.15
N VAL A 86 -21.50 13.43 -8.08
CA VAL A 86 -22.00 12.04 -8.18
C VAL A 86 -23.30 12.02 -8.99
N PRO A 87 -23.45 11.11 -9.96
CA PRO A 87 -24.70 10.95 -10.73
C PRO A 87 -25.89 10.66 -9.80
N LYS A 88 -27.08 11.06 -10.24
CA LYS A 88 -28.34 10.64 -9.62
C LYS A 88 -28.79 9.31 -10.22
N ASP A 89 -29.76 8.71 -9.57
CA ASP A 89 -30.45 7.52 -10.06
C ASP A 89 -29.53 6.32 -10.32
N ILE A 90 -28.51 6.16 -9.44
CA ILE A 90 -27.65 4.97 -9.43
C ILE A 90 -28.50 3.77 -8.99
N PRO A 91 -28.50 2.66 -9.77
CA PRO A 91 -29.27 1.47 -9.42
C PRO A 91 -28.92 0.93 -8.03
N ALA A 92 -29.91 0.65 -7.19
CA ALA A 92 -29.72 0.22 -5.80
C ALA A 92 -29.01 -1.13 -5.65
N ASN A 93 -29.03 -1.96 -6.69
CA ASN A 93 -28.34 -3.25 -6.73
C ASN A 93 -26.88 -3.17 -7.21
N THR A 94 -26.33 -1.94 -7.41
CA THR A 94 -24.95 -1.75 -7.81
C THR A 94 -23.98 -2.31 -6.74
N LEU A 95 -23.07 -3.17 -7.18
CA LEU A 95 -21.99 -3.71 -6.35
C LEU A 95 -20.68 -2.95 -6.53
N LEU A 96 -20.40 -2.45 -7.71
CA LEU A 96 -19.22 -1.67 -8.02
C LEU A 96 -19.61 -0.36 -8.71
N LEU A 97 -19.13 0.74 -8.16
CA LEU A 97 -19.31 2.07 -8.73
C LEU A 97 -17.94 2.68 -9.05
N ASP A 98 -17.72 2.94 -10.34
CA ASP A 98 -16.49 3.56 -10.84
C ASP A 98 -16.79 5.00 -11.27
N LEU A 99 -16.25 5.95 -10.49
CA LEU A 99 -16.31 7.40 -10.71
C LEU A 99 -14.92 8.01 -10.90
N GLN A 100 -13.89 7.19 -11.21
CA GLN A 100 -12.54 7.69 -11.40
C GLN A 100 -12.43 8.65 -12.59
N ASN A 101 -11.39 9.52 -12.56
CA ASN A 101 -11.07 10.46 -13.63
C ASN A 101 -12.23 11.40 -13.97
N ASN A 102 -12.78 12.05 -12.97
CA ASN A 102 -13.81 13.07 -13.14
C ASN A 102 -13.39 14.36 -12.42
N ASP A 103 -14.28 15.33 -12.37
CA ASP A 103 -14.08 16.66 -11.75
C ASP A 103 -14.92 16.83 -10.48
N ILE A 104 -15.26 15.75 -9.77
CA ILE A 104 -16.08 15.79 -8.56
C ILE A 104 -15.32 16.52 -7.46
N THR A 105 -15.95 17.56 -6.87
CA THR A 105 -15.31 18.43 -5.86
C THR A 105 -15.72 18.13 -4.44
N GLU A 106 -16.91 17.57 -4.22
CA GLU A 106 -17.43 17.20 -2.91
C GLU A 106 -18.33 15.95 -2.98
N ILE A 107 -18.40 15.21 -1.88
CA ILE A 107 -19.36 14.12 -1.67
C ILE A 107 -20.36 14.56 -0.61
N LYS A 108 -21.64 14.56 -0.98
CA LYS A 108 -22.75 15.01 -0.12
C LYS A 108 -23.36 13.87 0.69
N GLU A 109 -24.21 14.21 1.66
CA GLU A 109 -24.85 13.28 2.59
C GLU A 109 -25.61 12.13 1.88
N ASP A 110 -26.32 12.47 0.81
CA ASP A 110 -27.23 11.53 0.14
C ASP A 110 -26.74 11.03 -1.22
N ASP A 111 -25.47 11.32 -1.60
CA ASP A 111 -24.92 10.95 -2.92
C ASP A 111 -24.89 9.41 -3.14
N PHE A 112 -24.78 8.63 -2.09
CA PHE A 112 -24.78 7.16 -2.15
C PHE A 112 -25.98 6.54 -1.40
N LYS A 113 -27.05 7.30 -1.22
CA LYS A 113 -28.24 6.82 -0.52
C LYS A 113 -28.88 5.65 -1.25
N GLY A 114 -29.17 4.57 -0.52
CA GLY A 114 -29.76 3.35 -1.05
C GLY A 114 -28.79 2.37 -1.69
N LEU A 115 -27.47 2.68 -1.72
CA LEU A 115 -26.45 1.77 -2.24
C LEU A 115 -25.93 0.81 -1.14
N ASP A 116 -26.84 0.19 -0.40
CA ASP A 116 -26.52 -0.66 0.76
C ASP A 116 -25.77 -1.95 0.37
N ASN A 117 -25.82 -2.31 -0.92
CA ASN A 117 -25.11 -3.47 -1.47
C ASN A 117 -23.74 -3.14 -2.06
N LEU A 118 -23.34 -1.86 -2.09
CA LEU A 118 -22.08 -1.48 -2.72
C LEU A 118 -20.88 -2.14 -2.03
N TYR A 119 -20.10 -2.85 -2.83
CA TYR A 119 -18.90 -3.58 -2.41
C TYR A 119 -17.62 -2.78 -2.69
N ALA A 120 -17.52 -2.12 -3.85
CA ALA A 120 -16.37 -1.33 -4.26
C ALA A 120 -16.77 0.04 -4.79
N LEU A 121 -16.07 1.08 -4.33
CA LEU A 121 -16.25 2.47 -4.74
C LEU A 121 -14.91 3.09 -5.14
N PHE A 122 -14.82 3.50 -6.41
CA PHE A 122 -13.65 4.16 -6.97
C PHE A 122 -13.93 5.63 -7.22
N LEU A 123 -13.30 6.51 -6.44
CA LEU A 123 -13.39 7.97 -6.52
C LEU A 123 -12.02 8.60 -6.80
N LEU A 124 -11.06 7.80 -7.24
CA LEU A 124 -9.70 8.27 -7.45
C LEU A 124 -9.61 9.21 -8.65
N ASN A 125 -8.60 10.08 -8.61
CA ASN A 125 -8.34 11.11 -9.62
C ASN A 125 -9.58 11.99 -9.89
N ASN A 126 -9.99 12.70 -8.84
CA ASN A 126 -11.02 13.71 -8.83
C ASN A 126 -10.47 14.97 -8.14
N GLN A 127 -11.34 15.92 -7.83
CA GLN A 127 -11.01 17.16 -7.13
C GLN A 127 -11.67 17.20 -5.73
N ILE A 128 -11.93 16.05 -5.11
CA ILE A 128 -12.70 15.94 -3.87
C ILE A 128 -11.90 16.57 -2.73
N SER A 129 -12.42 17.65 -2.18
CA SER A 129 -11.85 18.36 -1.04
C SER A 129 -12.67 18.17 0.24
N LYS A 130 -13.92 17.73 0.10
CA LYS A 130 -14.87 17.57 1.20
C LYS A 130 -15.74 16.33 1.03
N ILE A 131 -15.89 15.59 2.12
CA ILE A 131 -16.82 14.44 2.20
C ILE A 131 -17.73 14.69 3.42
N HIS A 132 -19.03 14.60 3.20
CA HIS A 132 -20.00 14.76 4.29
C HIS A 132 -19.85 13.59 5.29
N PRO A 133 -19.84 13.82 6.61
CA PRO A 133 -19.63 12.77 7.63
C PRO A 133 -20.61 11.59 7.55
N LYS A 134 -21.77 11.78 6.93
CA LYS A 134 -22.79 10.73 6.75
C LYS A 134 -22.85 10.17 5.32
N ALA A 135 -21.91 10.53 4.44
CA ALA A 135 -21.94 10.13 3.03
C ALA A 135 -21.92 8.59 2.86
N PHE A 136 -21.21 7.89 3.73
CA PHE A 136 -21.07 6.42 3.67
C PHE A 136 -21.96 5.68 4.66
N ARG A 137 -22.96 6.35 5.26
CA ARG A 137 -23.90 5.70 6.18
C ARG A 137 -24.62 4.55 5.48
N ASN A 138 -24.85 3.46 6.20
CA ASN A 138 -25.51 2.24 5.72
C ASN A 138 -24.75 1.41 4.68
N MET A 139 -23.54 1.83 4.27
CA MET A 139 -22.72 1.05 3.31
C MET A 139 -21.97 -0.10 4.01
N ASN A 140 -22.71 -0.95 4.71
CA ASN A 140 -22.13 -2.00 5.57
C ASN A 140 -21.46 -3.15 4.79
N LYS A 141 -21.63 -3.20 3.47
CA LYS A 141 -20.98 -4.17 2.57
C LYS A 141 -19.78 -3.59 1.82
N LEU A 142 -19.46 -2.28 2.01
CA LEU A 142 -18.34 -1.64 1.33
C LEU A 142 -17.02 -2.21 1.84
N LYS A 143 -16.30 -2.91 0.98
CA LYS A 143 -14.99 -3.52 1.27
C LYS A 143 -13.82 -2.70 0.71
N ILE A 144 -14.04 -1.97 -0.35
CA ILE A 144 -13.00 -1.28 -1.11
C ILE A 144 -13.41 0.17 -1.35
N LEU A 145 -12.59 1.09 -0.82
CA LEU A 145 -12.76 2.52 -1.02
C LEU A 145 -11.45 3.15 -1.49
N HIS A 146 -11.43 3.66 -2.72
CA HIS A 146 -10.28 4.33 -3.30
C HIS A 146 -10.57 5.83 -3.49
N LEU A 147 -9.88 6.67 -2.73
CA LEU A 147 -9.99 8.13 -2.72
C LEU A 147 -8.66 8.81 -3.08
N SER A 148 -7.74 8.08 -3.69
CA SER A 148 -6.41 8.58 -4.06
C SER A 148 -6.49 9.66 -5.13
N TYR A 149 -5.45 10.51 -5.24
CA TYR A 149 -5.41 11.62 -6.19
C TYR A 149 -6.62 12.55 -6.07
N ASN A 150 -6.80 13.11 -4.85
CA ASN A 150 -7.84 14.08 -4.53
C ASN A 150 -7.27 15.25 -3.73
N LEU A 151 -8.11 16.08 -3.17
CA LEU A 151 -7.72 17.30 -2.45
C LEU A 151 -8.10 17.25 -0.95
N LEU A 152 -8.28 16.07 -0.38
CA LEU A 152 -8.65 15.86 1.02
C LEU A 152 -7.56 16.40 1.95
N THR A 153 -7.92 17.27 2.89
CA THR A 153 -7.00 17.83 3.88
C THR A 153 -7.02 17.08 5.22
N GLN A 154 -8.03 16.26 5.44
CA GLN A 154 -8.20 15.45 6.65
C GLN A 154 -8.80 14.08 6.31
N MET A 155 -8.68 13.15 7.24
CA MET A 155 -9.31 11.83 7.12
C MET A 155 -10.82 11.96 6.99
N PRO A 156 -11.46 11.19 6.08
CA PRO A 156 -12.92 11.10 6.05
C PRO A 156 -13.45 10.55 7.38
N GLU A 157 -14.52 11.16 7.88
CA GLU A 157 -15.15 10.73 9.13
C GLU A 157 -16.17 9.60 8.90
N ASN A 158 -16.40 8.81 9.95
CA ASN A 158 -17.43 7.77 9.98
C ASN A 158 -17.39 6.80 8.79
N LEU A 159 -16.18 6.39 8.41
CA LEU A 159 -16.00 5.36 7.39
C LEU A 159 -16.63 4.03 7.84
N PRO A 160 -17.22 3.26 6.91
CA PRO A 160 -17.74 1.92 7.21
C PRO A 160 -16.67 1.00 7.81
N THR A 161 -17.00 0.33 8.91
CA THR A 161 -16.08 -0.61 9.57
C THR A 161 -15.84 -1.89 8.76
N SER A 162 -16.66 -2.12 7.75
CA SER A 162 -16.53 -3.24 6.80
C SER A 162 -15.38 -3.11 5.81
N ILE A 163 -14.76 -1.92 5.69
CA ILE A 163 -13.72 -1.67 4.69
C ILE A 163 -12.48 -2.55 4.96
N GLN A 164 -12.01 -3.22 3.92
CA GLN A 164 -10.82 -4.05 3.92
C GLN A 164 -9.63 -3.39 3.20
N SER A 165 -9.92 -2.53 2.22
CA SER A 165 -8.91 -1.77 1.48
C SER A 165 -9.31 -0.29 1.42
N LEU A 166 -8.49 0.57 2.05
CA LEU A 166 -8.63 2.01 2.03
C LEU A 166 -7.40 2.65 1.41
N ARG A 167 -7.58 3.36 0.29
CA ARG A 167 -6.49 4.08 -0.38
C ARG A 167 -6.77 5.56 -0.43
N LEU A 168 -5.84 6.34 0.11
CA LEU A 168 -5.91 7.79 0.28
C LEU A 168 -4.63 8.50 -0.18
N HIS A 169 -3.76 7.82 -0.95
CA HIS A 169 -2.51 8.41 -1.40
C HIS A 169 -2.74 9.59 -2.36
N ASP A 170 -1.75 10.47 -2.48
CA ASP A 170 -1.83 11.70 -3.26
C ASP A 170 -3.05 12.56 -2.86
N ASN A 171 -3.09 12.95 -1.59
CA ASN A 171 -4.02 13.91 -1.03
C ASN A 171 -3.25 15.00 -0.25
N LYS A 172 -3.94 15.77 0.56
CA LYS A 172 -3.37 16.83 1.39
C LYS A 172 -3.57 16.56 2.88
N ILE A 173 -3.75 15.29 3.26
CA ILE A 173 -3.97 14.87 4.65
C ILE A 173 -2.70 15.10 5.45
N SER A 174 -2.79 15.86 6.54
CA SER A 174 -1.65 16.18 7.40
C SER A 174 -1.77 15.62 8.81
N ARG A 175 -2.96 15.15 9.20
CA ARG A 175 -3.24 14.62 10.55
C ARG A 175 -3.99 13.30 10.49
N LEU A 176 -3.58 12.38 11.39
CA LEU A 176 -4.28 11.16 11.72
C LEU A 176 -4.71 11.28 13.19
N PRO A 177 -5.98 11.61 13.46
CA PRO A 177 -6.45 11.81 14.82
C PRO A 177 -6.52 10.48 15.58
N LYS A 178 -6.58 10.56 16.90
CA LYS A 178 -6.81 9.39 17.77
C LYS A 178 -8.08 8.67 17.33
N GLY A 179 -7.98 7.35 17.16
CA GLY A 179 -9.10 6.51 16.75
C GLY A 179 -9.60 6.77 15.32
N ALA A 180 -8.75 7.31 14.43
CA ALA A 180 -9.09 7.54 13.00
C ALA A 180 -9.65 6.30 12.31
N PHE A 181 -9.25 5.12 12.76
CA PHE A 181 -9.65 3.82 12.21
C PHE A 181 -10.41 2.95 13.22
N ARG A 182 -11.06 3.58 14.21
CA ARG A 182 -11.76 2.85 15.28
C ARG A 182 -12.80 1.89 14.73
N GLY A 183 -12.75 0.63 15.17
CA GLY A 183 -13.68 -0.42 14.76
C GLY A 183 -13.41 -1.03 13.39
N MET A 184 -12.40 -0.57 12.65
CA MET A 184 -12.05 -1.10 11.33
C MET A 184 -11.17 -2.36 11.44
N HIS A 185 -11.67 -3.39 12.09
CA HIS A 185 -10.93 -4.63 12.36
C HIS A 185 -10.64 -5.45 11.10
N GLU A 186 -11.40 -5.22 10.03
CA GLU A 186 -11.21 -5.89 8.74
C GLU A 186 -10.25 -5.14 7.80
N LEU A 187 -9.75 -3.96 8.17
CA LEU A 187 -8.90 -3.15 7.31
C LEU A 187 -7.53 -3.81 7.12
N ASN A 188 -7.36 -4.52 6.01
CA ASN A 188 -6.13 -5.23 5.67
C ASN A 188 -5.10 -4.35 4.98
N VAL A 189 -5.55 -3.39 4.14
CA VAL A 189 -4.71 -2.52 3.33
C VAL A 189 -5.03 -1.06 3.62
N LEU A 190 -4.01 -0.31 4.09
CA LEU A 190 -4.08 1.13 4.28
C LEU A 190 -2.94 1.82 3.51
N GLU A 191 -3.30 2.65 2.54
CA GLU A 191 -2.35 3.41 1.70
C GLU A 191 -2.56 4.91 1.94
N LEU A 192 -1.53 5.57 2.50
CA LEU A 192 -1.53 6.98 2.89
C LEU A 192 -0.38 7.78 2.26
N SER A 193 0.37 7.20 1.32
CA SER A 193 1.56 7.83 0.72
C SER A 193 1.25 9.14 0.01
N ALA A 194 2.27 9.95 -0.23
CA ALA A 194 2.17 11.26 -0.87
C ALA A 194 1.12 12.18 -0.21
N ASN A 195 1.08 12.12 1.11
CA ASN A 195 0.33 13.05 1.96
C ASN A 195 1.31 13.80 2.86
N PRO A 196 1.07 15.07 3.25
CA PRO A 196 2.00 15.83 4.08
C PRO A 196 1.98 15.42 5.57
N ILE A 197 1.89 14.13 5.86
CA ILE A 197 1.83 13.57 7.23
C ILE A 197 3.23 13.64 7.87
N ALA A 198 3.34 14.38 8.97
CA ALA A 198 4.53 14.41 9.82
C ALA A 198 4.28 13.60 11.11
N ASN A 199 5.34 13.24 11.84
CA ASN A 199 5.18 12.54 13.13
C ASN A 199 4.26 13.28 14.11
N SER A 200 4.33 14.62 14.15
CA SER A 200 3.46 15.46 14.98
C SER A 200 1.99 15.46 14.54
N GLY A 201 1.71 15.02 13.34
CA GLY A 201 0.35 14.88 12.80
C GLY A 201 -0.29 13.52 13.12
N ILE A 202 0.48 12.55 13.59
CA ILE A 202 -0.01 11.23 14.01
C ILE A 202 -0.25 11.27 15.51
N GLU A 203 -1.51 11.29 15.91
CA GLU A 203 -1.88 11.32 17.33
C GLU A 203 -1.67 9.95 17.98
N ALA A 204 -1.33 9.94 19.26
CA ALA A 204 -1.23 8.70 20.03
C ALA A 204 -2.58 7.95 20.01
N GLY A 205 -2.56 6.67 19.62
CA GLY A 205 -3.76 5.87 19.40
C GLY A 205 -4.44 6.09 18.06
N ALA A 206 -3.78 6.73 17.07
CA ALA A 206 -4.31 6.85 15.71
C ALA A 206 -4.56 5.47 15.06
N PHE A 207 -3.70 4.50 15.37
CA PHE A 207 -3.76 3.12 14.83
C PHE A 207 -4.37 2.11 15.81
N ASP A 208 -4.99 2.57 16.91
CA ASP A 208 -5.64 1.67 17.87
C ASP A 208 -6.75 0.84 17.18
N ASP A 209 -6.93 -0.38 17.63
CA ASP A 209 -7.92 -1.36 17.17
C ASP A 209 -7.76 -1.82 15.70
N MET A 210 -6.68 -1.45 15.02
CA MET A 210 -6.41 -1.92 13.66
C MET A 210 -5.79 -3.32 13.65
N ALA A 211 -6.26 -4.15 12.70
CA ALA A 211 -5.65 -5.44 12.39
C ALA A 211 -5.01 -5.45 10.98
N THR A 212 -4.50 -4.31 10.53
CA THR A 212 -3.95 -4.09 9.19
C THR A 212 -2.72 -4.95 8.94
N LEU A 213 -2.65 -5.55 7.75
CA LEU A 213 -1.53 -6.37 7.30
C LEU A 213 -0.52 -5.57 6.48
N TYR A 214 -1.01 -4.60 5.69
CA TYR A 214 -0.23 -3.73 4.80
C TYR A 214 -0.47 -2.28 5.17
N LEU A 215 0.60 -1.56 5.50
CA LEU A 215 0.57 -0.11 5.75
C LEU A 215 1.63 0.58 4.91
N ARG A 216 1.23 1.61 4.17
CA ARG A 216 2.17 2.46 3.44
C ARG A 216 1.97 3.93 3.78
N ILE A 217 3.05 4.59 4.25
CA ILE A 217 3.15 6.04 4.49
C ILE A 217 4.47 6.51 3.86
N ALA A 218 4.59 6.29 2.57
CA ALA A 218 5.74 6.72 1.79
C ALA A 218 5.55 8.16 1.28
N GLU A 219 6.62 8.80 0.82
CA GLU A 219 6.56 10.16 0.25
C GLU A 219 5.82 11.17 1.16
N ALA A 220 5.99 11.01 2.49
CA ALA A 220 5.38 11.87 3.51
C ALA A 220 6.43 12.78 4.16
N ARG A 221 6.21 13.23 5.38
CA ARG A 221 7.12 14.13 6.10
C ARG A 221 7.63 13.50 7.40
N LEU A 222 7.73 12.17 7.44
CA LEU A 222 8.17 11.45 8.62
C LEU A 222 9.67 11.65 8.85
N THR A 223 10.06 11.99 10.07
CA THR A 223 11.45 12.14 10.52
C THR A 223 11.89 11.00 11.44
N ALA A 224 10.94 10.21 11.92
CA ALA A 224 11.12 9.00 12.73
C ALA A 224 10.05 7.97 12.34
N ILE A 225 10.26 6.72 12.72
CA ILE A 225 9.25 5.66 12.56
C ILE A 225 8.07 5.98 13.47
N PRO A 226 6.82 5.95 12.96
CA PRO A 226 5.64 6.20 13.78
C PRO A 226 5.54 5.22 14.95
N LYS A 227 5.11 5.71 16.10
CA LYS A 227 4.86 4.86 17.27
C LYS A 227 3.48 4.18 17.17
N ASP A 228 3.27 3.17 17.97
CA ASP A 228 1.99 2.44 18.11
C ASP A 228 1.44 1.85 16.80
N LEU A 229 2.33 1.49 15.86
CA LEU A 229 1.96 0.80 14.63
C LEU A 229 1.22 -0.53 14.94
N PRO A 230 0.26 -0.96 14.09
CA PRO A 230 -0.49 -2.21 14.28
C PRO A 230 0.43 -3.42 14.40
N SER A 231 0.27 -4.22 15.43
CA SER A 231 1.11 -5.42 15.67
C SER A 231 0.87 -6.55 14.66
N SER A 232 -0.22 -6.49 13.93
CA SER A 232 -0.59 -7.44 12.86
C SER A 232 0.21 -7.26 11.58
N LEU A 233 0.92 -6.13 11.40
CA LEU A 233 1.61 -5.79 10.16
C LEU A 233 2.53 -6.92 9.68
N THR A 234 2.35 -7.30 8.43
CA THR A 234 3.23 -8.18 7.67
C THR A 234 4.11 -7.39 6.70
N GLU A 235 3.65 -6.22 6.27
CA GLU A 235 4.32 -5.36 5.31
C GLU A 235 4.20 -3.89 5.71
N LEU A 236 5.35 -3.19 5.77
CA LEU A 236 5.45 -1.79 6.17
C LEU A 236 6.31 -1.00 5.19
N HIS A 237 5.73 0.03 4.58
CA HIS A 237 6.40 0.94 3.66
C HIS A 237 6.50 2.34 4.26
N LEU A 238 7.73 2.79 4.50
CA LEU A 238 8.07 4.13 4.98
C LEU A 238 9.16 4.76 4.09
N ASP A 239 9.25 4.28 2.85
CA ASP A 239 10.18 4.78 1.84
C ASP A 239 9.93 6.26 1.50
N TYR A 240 10.93 6.94 0.92
CA TYR A 240 10.85 8.35 0.53
C TYR A 240 10.39 9.30 1.65
N ASN A 241 10.92 9.13 2.86
CA ASN A 241 10.68 10.02 4.00
C ASN A 241 12.00 10.72 4.44
N LYS A 242 12.03 11.24 5.65
CA LYS A 242 13.19 11.91 6.24
C LYS A 242 13.65 11.23 7.54
N ILE A 243 13.38 9.93 7.67
CA ILE A 243 13.73 9.15 8.86
C ILE A 243 15.25 9.15 9.03
N ALA A 244 15.72 9.55 10.22
CA ALA A 244 17.14 9.77 10.47
C ALA A 244 17.85 8.61 11.15
N LYS A 245 17.11 7.77 11.87
CA LYS A 245 17.60 6.60 12.61
C LYS A 245 16.51 5.56 12.78
N VAL A 246 16.93 4.33 13.11
CA VAL A 246 16.04 3.25 13.56
C VAL A 246 16.42 2.95 15.01
N GLU A 247 15.46 3.04 15.91
CA GLU A 247 15.62 2.80 17.34
C GLU A 247 15.28 1.34 17.70
N SER A 248 15.79 0.86 18.82
CA SER A 248 15.62 -0.54 19.24
C SER A 248 14.16 -0.93 19.51
N GLU A 249 13.32 0.04 19.84
CA GLU A 249 11.89 -0.17 20.16
C GLU A 249 10.94 -0.02 18.96
N ASP A 250 11.41 0.54 17.82
CA ASP A 250 10.56 0.90 16.69
C ASP A 250 9.76 -0.28 16.12
N PHE A 251 10.36 -1.47 16.08
CA PHE A 251 9.71 -2.66 15.53
C PHE A 251 9.42 -3.74 16.57
N LEU A 252 9.55 -3.43 17.87
CA LEU A 252 9.42 -4.42 18.95
C LEU A 252 8.05 -5.12 18.95
N ARG A 253 6.99 -4.39 18.58
CA ARG A 253 5.61 -4.91 18.53
C ARG A 253 5.31 -5.68 17.25
N LEU A 254 6.08 -5.48 16.17
CA LEU A 254 5.79 -5.96 14.82
C LEU A 254 6.31 -7.40 14.59
N LYS A 255 5.89 -8.34 15.43
CA LYS A 255 6.37 -9.75 15.41
C LYS A 255 5.98 -10.53 14.15
N SER A 256 4.98 -10.05 13.41
CA SER A 256 4.51 -10.66 12.16
C SER A 256 5.15 -10.06 10.92
N LEU A 257 5.97 -9.01 11.06
CA LEU A 257 6.59 -8.32 9.93
C LEU A 257 7.42 -9.26 9.07
N GLN A 258 7.19 -9.22 7.77
CA GLN A 258 7.89 -10.01 6.75
C GLN A 258 8.65 -9.12 5.77
N ARG A 259 8.14 -7.95 5.43
CA ARG A 259 8.75 -7.01 4.49
C ARG A 259 8.78 -5.60 5.04
N LEU A 260 9.91 -4.91 4.87
CA LEU A 260 10.15 -3.56 5.40
C LEU A 260 10.85 -2.69 4.36
N TRP A 261 10.22 -1.58 3.99
CA TRP A 261 10.80 -0.56 3.11
C TRP A 261 11.13 0.71 3.89
N LEU A 262 12.40 1.03 3.95
CA LEU A 262 12.98 2.22 4.56
C LEU A 262 13.97 2.92 3.60
N ASP A 263 13.92 2.55 2.33
CA ASP A 263 14.77 3.13 1.30
C ASP A 263 14.42 4.61 1.06
N PHE A 264 15.34 5.35 0.43
CA PHE A 264 15.18 6.79 0.19
C PHE A 264 14.82 7.60 1.45
N ASN A 265 15.54 7.34 2.55
CA ASN A 265 15.46 8.08 3.80
C ASN A 265 16.79 8.77 4.14
N GLN A 266 16.98 9.18 5.37
CA GLN A 266 18.20 9.82 5.85
C GLN A 266 18.86 9.03 6.99
N ILE A 267 18.64 7.70 7.04
CA ILE A 267 19.05 6.82 8.13
C ILE A 267 20.58 6.76 8.19
N LYS A 268 21.12 7.22 9.31
CA LYS A 268 22.56 7.23 9.59
C LYS A 268 23.01 5.98 10.32
N TYR A 269 22.16 5.41 11.15
CA TYR A 269 22.42 4.20 11.92
C TYR A 269 21.14 3.48 12.32
N VAL A 270 21.29 2.19 12.60
CA VAL A 270 20.27 1.31 13.17
C VAL A 270 20.81 0.84 14.51
N GLU A 271 20.03 1.03 15.57
CA GLU A 271 20.42 0.59 16.91
C GLU A 271 20.52 -0.94 17.01
N ASN A 272 21.39 -1.38 17.90
CA ASN A 272 21.53 -2.81 18.18
C ASN A 272 20.22 -3.34 18.81
N GLY A 273 19.71 -4.45 18.30
CA GLY A 273 18.46 -5.05 18.76
C GLY A 273 17.21 -4.57 18.04
N SER A 274 17.31 -3.56 17.14
CA SER A 274 16.12 -3.04 16.42
C SER A 274 15.30 -4.10 15.71
N PHE A 275 15.92 -5.17 15.22
CA PHE A 275 15.25 -6.28 14.54
C PHE A 275 15.06 -7.54 15.41
N ALA A 276 15.38 -7.49 16.69
CA ALA A 276 15.40 -8.68 17.55
C ALA A 276 14.04 -9.39 17.67
N ALA A 277 12.94 -8.64 17.62
CA ALA A 277 11.58 -9.17 17.69
C ALA A 277 11.03 -9.66 16.33
N ASN A 278 11.67 -9.26 15.22
CA ASN A 278 11.14 -9.42 13.86
C ASN A 278 11.64 -10.71 13.20
N THR A 279 11.48 -11.82 13.88
CA THR A 279 12.05 -13.12 13.46
C THR A 279 11.49 -13.68 12.16
N LYS A 280 10.36 -13.13 11.65
CA LYS A 280 9.71 -13.56 10.41
C LYS A 280 10.12 -12.73 9.18
N VAL A 281 10.95 -11.71 9.36
CA VAL A 281 11.36 -10.81 8.26
C VAL A 281 12.11 -11.59 7.19
N ARG A 282 11.72 -11.34 5.94
CA ARG A 282 12.26 -11.95 4.70
C ARG A 282 12.94 -10.94 3.80
N GLU A 283 12.52 -9.68 3.87
CA GLU A 283 12.97 -8.63 2.97
C GLU A 283 13.11 -7.30 3.70
N ILE A 284 14.27 -6.61 3.51
CA ILE A 284 14.56 -5.29 4.07
C ILE A 284 15.18 -4.41 3.00
N HIS A 285 14.60 -3.24 2.78
CA HIS A 285 15.12 -2.18 1.94
C HIS A 285 15.63 -1.04 2.81
N LEU A 286 16.94 -0.80 2.78
CA LEU A 286 17.65 0.28 3.48
C LEU A 286 18.58 1.03 2.52
N ASP A 287 18.40 0.81 1.23
CA ASP A 287 19.17 1.49 0.19
C ASP A 287 18.85 2.98 0.12
N ASN A 288 19.70 3.75 -0.57
CA ASN A 288 19.53 5.21 -0.67
C ASN A 288 19.35 5.91 0.68
N ASN A 289 20.23 5.57 1.63
CA ASN A 289 20.29 6.14 2.99
C ASN A 289 21.70 6.70 3.29
N LYS A 290 22.02 6.92 4.54
CA LYS A 290 23.31 7.49 5.01
C LYS A 290 24.03 6.54 5.97
N LEU A 291 23.80 5.23 5.86
CA LEU A 291 24.43 4.23 6.71
C LEU A 291 25.92 4.17 6.47
N LYS A 292 26.72 4.23 7.55
CA LYS A 292 28.18 4.09 7.52
C LYS A 292 28.67 2.68 7.78
N LYS A 293 27.77 1.83 8.31
CA LYS A 293 28.04 0.42 8.66
C LYS A 293 26.85 -0.44 8.28
N VAL A 294 27.09 -1.70 8.09
CA VAL A 294 25.99 -2.70 7.99
C VAL A 294 25.21 -2.69 9.30
N PRO A 295 23.86 -2.63 9.25
CA PRO A 295 23.03 -2.68 10.45
C PRO A 295 23.32 -3.90 11.32
N PRO A 296 23.41 -3.75 12.64
CA PRO A 296 23.65 -4.87 13.54
C PRO A 296 22.43 -5.78 13.63
N GLY A 297 22.65 -7.06 13.91
CA GLY A 297 21.58 -8.04 14.20
C GLY A 297 20.96 -8.70 12.97
N LEU A 298 21.32 -8.29 11.75
CA LEU A 298 20.84 -8.93 10.51
C LEU A 298 21.20 -10.43 10.47
N ASN A 299 22.35 -10.81 10.98
CA ASN A 299 22.84 -12.18 11.08
C ASN A 299 21.99 -13.09 12.00
N ASN A 300 21.07 -12.53 12.79
CA ASN A 300 20.14 -13.27 13.63
C ASN A 300 18.78 -13.52 12.97
N LEU A 301 18.51 -12.91 11.82
CA LEU A 301 17.24 -13.01 11.08
C LEU A 301 17.25 -14.28 10.19
N LYS A 302 16.72 -15.37 10.73
CA LYS A 302 16.79 -16.72 10.12
C LYS A 302 16.07 -16.86 8.77
N TYR A 303 15.16 -15.95 8.44
CA TYR A 303 14.35 -16.00 7.22
C TYR A 303 14.67 -14.86 6.25
N LEU A 304 15.61 -13.96 6.58
CA LEU A 304 16.00 -12.84 5.74
C LEU A 304 16.65 -13.36 4.45
N GLN A 305 16.00 -13.09 3.32
CA GLN A 305 16.39 -13.56 1.99
C GLN A 305 16.87 -12.42 1.08
N VAL A 306 16.27 -11.23 1.23
CA VAL A 306 16.52 -10.08 0.37
C VAL A 306 16.90 -8.88 1.22
N LEU A 307 18.06 -8.29 0.92
CA LEU A 307 18.58 -7.13 1.65
C LEU A 307 19.19 -6.12 0.67
N TYR A 308 18.60 -4.94 0.64
CA TYR A 308 19.13 -3.82 -0.14
C TYR A 308 19.80 -2.80 0.78
N LEU A 309 21.10 -2.57 0.54
CA LEU A 309 21.95 -1.62 1.25
C LEU A 309 22.73 -0.72 0.28
N HIS A 310 22.44 -0.79 -1.02
CA HIS A 310 23.15 0.01 -2.00
C HIS A 310 22.92 1.52 -1.82
N ALA A 311 23.75 2.33 -2.45
CA ALA A 311 23.66 3.78 -2.35
C ALA A 311 23.61 4.30 -0.88
N ASN A 312 24.52 3.80 -0.06
CA ASN A 312 24.77 4.26 1.31
C ASN A 312 26.23 4.77 1.45
N SER A 313 26.73 4.92 2.65
CA SER A 313 28.10 5.33 2.96
C SER A 313 28.87 4.24 3.71
N ILE A 314 28.54 2.97 3.46
CA ILE A 314 29.17 1.83 4.13
C ILE A 314 30.62 1.69 3.66
N THR A 315 31.56 1.71 4.60
CA THR A 315 33.01 1.65 4.31
C THR A 315 33.61 0.28 4.59
N TYR A 316 32.94 -0.55 5.37
CA TYR A 316 33.45 -1.85 5.83
C TYR A 316 32.33 -2.87 5.94
N VAL A 317 32.65 -4.13 5.63
CA VAL A 317 31.78 -5.30 5.81
C VAL A 317 32.51 -6.33 6.67
N GLY A 318 31.95 -6.62 7.82
CA GLY A 318 32.47 -7.61 8.76
C GLY A 318 32.11 -9.05 8.38
N VAL A 319 32.90 -10.00 8.85
CA VAL A 319 32.72 -11.45 8.57
C VAL A 319 31.37 -11.99 9.08
N ASN A 320 30.82 -11.40 10.11
CA ASN A 320 29.60 -11.84 10.75
C ASN A 320 28.41 -10.87 10.58
N ASP A 321 28.48 -9.91 9.65
CA ASP A 321 27.42 -8.92 9.50
C ASP A 321 26.13 -9.52 8.93
N PHE A 322 26.25 -10.48 8.00
CA PHE A 322 25.11 -11.11 7.33
C PHE A 322 24.85 -12.53 7.81
N CYS A 323 25.90 -13.30 8.02
CA CYS A 323 25.79 -14.73 8.25
C CYS A 323 25.92 -15.08 9.73
N PRO A 324 25.05 -15.95 10.27
CA PRO A 324 25.15 -16.43 11.64
C PRO A 324 26.52 -17.06 11.92
N SER A 325 27.07 -16.79 13.11
CA SER A 325 28.42 -17.27 13.50
C SER A 325 28.55 -18.79 13.59
N ARG A 326 27.43 -19.50 13.80
CA ARG A 326 27.35 -20.96 13.97
C ARG A 326 26.48 -21.62 12.91
N THR A 327 26.69 -21.35 11.64
CA THR A 327 25.99 -22.11 10.60
C THR A 327 26.81 -23.33 10.19
N ARG A 328 26.33 -24.52 10.59
CA ARG A 328 26.43 -25.66 9.68
C ARG A 328 25.49 -25.35 8.53
N ALA A 329 25.98 -24.56 7.58
CA ALA A 329 25.16 -24.04 6.47
C ALA A 329 24.81 -25.18 5.51
N LYS A 330 23.79 -25.96 5.88
CA LYS A 330 23.16 -26.90 4.92
C LYS A 330 22.19 -26.16 3.98
N LYS A 331 21.86 -24.88 4.23
CA LYS A 331 20.91 -24.11 3.42
C LYS A 331 21.36 -22.66 3.34
N ALA A 332 21.47 -22.14 2.13
CA ALA A 332 21.67 -20.72 1.89
C ALA A 332 20.48 -19.91 2.44
N LEU A 333 20.77 -18.76 3.02
CA LEU A 333 19.75 -17.84 3.54
C LEU A 333 19.40 -16.78 2.49
N TYR A 334 20.41 -16.03 2.02
CA TYR A 334 20.19 -14.92 1.13
C TYR A 334 20.12 -15.35 -0.34
N THR A 335 19.08 -14.84 -1.01
CA THR A 335 18.94 -14.86 -2.47
C THR A 335 19.42 -13.57 -3.09
N ARG A 336 19.47 -12.47 -2.33
CA ARG A 336 19.97 -11.17 -2.78
C ARG A 336 20.52 -10.32 -1.63
N ILE A 337 21.77 -9.83 -1.79
CA ILE A 337 22.36 -8.75 -1.00
C ILE A 337 22.89 -7.71 -1.98
N SER A 338 22.44 -6.48 -1.88
CA SER A 338 22.88 -5.38 -2.74
C SER A 338 23.69 -4.36 -1.92
N LEU A 339 24.95 -4.17 -2.29
CA LEU A 339 25.91 -3.26 -1.64
C LEU A 339 26.56 -2.26 -2.62
N TYR A 340 26.18 -2.28 -3.90
CA TYR A 340 26.78 -1.38 -4.88
C TYR A 340 26.57 0.09 -4.51
N ALA A 341 27.34 1.00 -5.11
CA ALA A 341 27.31 2.42 -4.78
C ALA A 341 27.54 2.73 -3.28
N ASN A 342 28.34 1.89 -2.60
CA ASN A 342 28.92 2.18 -1.28
C ASN A 342 30.45 2.39 -1.44
N PRO A 343 31.11 3.15 -0.55
CA PRO A 343 32.56 3.35 -0.57
C PRO A 343 33.34 2.11 -0.09
N VAL A 344 32.69 1.02 0.24
CA VAL A 344 33.35 -0.22 0.65
C VAL A 344 34.29 -0.73 -0.43
N LYS A 345 35.51 -1.05 -0.04
CA LYS A 345 36.50 -1.67 -0.92
C LYS A 345 36.19 -3.18 -1.01
N TYR A 346 35.54 -3.60 -2.08
CA TYR A 346 35.05 -4.98 -2.24
C TYR A 346 36.18 -6.03 -2.20
N TRP A 347 37.42 -5.66 -2.58
CA TRP A 347 38.60 -6.52 -2.51
C TRP A 347 39.14 -6.72 -1.08
N GLU A 348 38.70 -5.90 -0.11
CA GLU A 348 39.02 -6.05 1.31
C GLU A 348 37.98 -6.91 2.05
N ILE A 349 36.82 -7.22 1.41
CA ILE A 349 35.78 -8.04 2.01
C ILE A 349 36.26 -9.50 2.05
N GLN A 350 36.27 -10.08 3.23
CA GLN A 350 36.66 -11.45 3.38
C GLN A 350 35.59 -12.40 2.80
N PRO A 351 35.95 -13.43 2.00
CA PRO A 351 34.99 -14.38 1.41
C PRO A 351 33.99 -15.00 2.42
N PRO A 352 34.36 -15.32 3.67
CA PRO A 352 33.42 -15.84 4.65
C PRO A 352 32.28 -14.88 5.03
N SER A 353 32.35 -13.58 4.71
CA SER A 353 31.27 -12.61 4.96
C SER A 353 29.97 -12.99 4.25
N PHE A 354 30.07 -13.72 3.13
CA PHE A 354 28.93 -14.14 2.32
C PHE A 354 28.73 -15.67 2.30
N ARG A 355 29.21 -16.39 3.32
CA ARG A 355 29.12 -17.88 3.40
C ARG A 355 27.70 -18.44 3.41
N CYS A 356 26.68 -17.61 3.60
CA CYS A 356 25.26 -17.98 3.67
C CYS A 356 24.43 -17.47 2.50
N VAL A 357 25.05 -17.06 1.39
CA VAL A 357 24.32 -16.67 0.18
C VAL A 357 24.06 -17.87 -0.73
N SER A 358 23.00 -17.83 -1.53
CA SER A 358 22.60 -18.91 -2.42
C SER A 358 23.59 -19.12 -3.57
N SER A 359 24.17 -18.04 -4.09
CA SER A 359 25.21 -18.04 -5.13
C SER A 359 26.03 -16.75 -5.06
N HIS A 360 27.19 -16.72 -5.73
CA HIS A 360 27.99 -15.49 -5.81
C HIS A 360 27.24 -14.37 -6.55
N SER A 361 26.39 -14.68 -7.53
CA SER A 361 25.56 -13.72 -8.24
C SER A 361 24.47 -13.08 -7.37
N SER A 362 24.18 -13.65 -6.20
CA SER A 362 23.24 -13.09 -5.23
C SER A 362 23.80 -11.85 -4.52
N VAL A 363 25.10 -11.57 -4.63
CA VAL A 363 25.73 -10.41 -4.00
C VAL A 363 26.14 -9.42 -5.07
N GLN A 364 25.57 -8.23 -5.01
CA GLN A 364 25.91 -7.11 -5.91
C GLN A 364 26.90 -6.19 -5.20
N LEU A 365 28.15 -6.22 -5.66
CA LEU A 365 29.25 -5.39 -5.19
C LEU A 365 29.73 -4.49 -6.34
N GLY A 366 30.42 -3.42 -5.98
CA GLY A 366 31.06 -2.52 -6.95
C GLY A 366 30.22 -1.30 -7.31
N ASN A 367 30.91 -0.29 -7.83
CA ASN A 367 30.32 0.92 -8.38
C ASN A 367 30.24 0.76 -9.88
N HIS A 368 29.06 0.52 -10.43
CA HIS A 368 28.84 0.56 -11.87
C HIS A 368 28.80 2.01 -12.41
N ARG A 369 29.69 2.88 -11.90
CA ARG A 369 30.02 4.13 -12.62
C ARG A 369 31.22 3.84 -13.51
N LYS A 370 30.93 3.53 -14.79
CA LYS A 370 31.87 3.86 -15.85
C LYS A 370 31.69 5.31 -16.22
#